data_d229d86bdf6f06e4e2be68ab31d234b8
#
_entry.id   d229d86bdf6f06e4e2be68ab31d234b8
#
_cell.length_a   1.000
_cell.length_b   1.000
_cell.length_c   1.000
_cell.angle_alpha   90.00
_cell.angle_beta   90.00
_cell.angle_gamma   90.00
#
_symmetry.space_group_name_H-M   'P 1'
#
loop_
_entity.id
_entity.type
_entity.pdbx_description
1 polymer ?
#
loop_
_entity_poly.entity_id
_entity_poly.type
_entity_poly.pdbx_seq_one_letter_code
_entity_poly.pdbx_strand_id
1 'polypeptide(L)'
;VDLLTAAGSVRIDWLIERLTGNKVSATNGNICCPLGTHSDSTPSFHIYSDAKSFYCFSCKEHGNAITLYQKLTGVYDPLDAAKDICELAEFSDDPPEVKGNYKMYTDVYEYCVDLFQNSYAKRLSGLPAEEFERSFFIRRGFESLIDKYGLGYCPPFFKNSTGIVLNFKDILRRKFPDIPESELDSFGLYDASGSCVFNDRYVFTLYDAYHKPIGFSARTLRVGVAKYINTKETPYFKKSEFLYNWDVAKKYSQVFVLEGLTDVLSLVAAGIPNAVAPLGTAFTAQHAKMLESKEVVLLMDRDKAGCDALISTAKKYPRIYKAILDFPNKDANDALRAGHDLKELLKHPRYLPEFLLHHAAVLYDLSNAEGREKLYADLNELSKPYSPIVRDSVFISFQKLIIERLINGLNALLLP
;
A
#
# COMPACT_ATOMS: atom_id res chain seq x y z
N VAL A 1 5.37 18.19 -8.61
CA VAL A 1 6.80 18.62 -8.65
C VAL A 1 7.51 17.51 -9.39
N ASP A 2 8.29 17.83 -10.42
CA ASP A 2 9.07 16.80 -11.11
C ASP A 2 10.18 16.24 -10.19
N LEU A 3 10.65 15.03 -10.52
CA LEU A 3 11.60 14.28 -9.69
C LEU A 3 12.91 15.07 -9.44
N LEU A 4 13.43 15.75 -10.45
CA LEU A 4 14.65 16.55 -10.32
C LEU A 4 14.46 17.74 -9.39
N THR A 5 13.32 18.42 -9.46
CA THR A 5 12.98 19.53 -8.57
C THR A 5 12.80 19.03 -7.11
N ALA A 6 12.14 17.87 -6.92
CA ALA A 6 11.96 17.27 -5.60
C ALA A 6 13.32 16.92 -4.98
N ALA A 7 14.13 16.13 -5.68
CA ALA A 7 15.46 15.72 -5.23
C ALA A 7 16.40 16.91 -5.01
N GLY A 8 16.38 17.91 -5.92
CA GLY A 8 17.19 19.12 -5.80
C GLY A 8 16.84 20.02 -4.61
N SER A 9 15.64 19.84 -4.03
CA SER A 9 15.18 20.57 -2.86
C SER A 9 15.55 19.91 -1.51
N VAL A 10 16.13 18.72 -1.54
CA VAL A 10 16.58 18.00 -0.34
C VAL A 10 17.73 18.77 0.33
N ARG A 11 17.76 18.77 1.66
CA ARG A 11 18.76 19.49 2.45
C ARG A 11 20.13 18.83 2.33
N ILE A 12 21.16 19.63 2.08
CA ILE A 12 22.56 19.22 1.90
C ILE A 12 23.13 18.61 3.19
N ASP A 13 22.88 19.24 4.33
CA ASP A 13 23.32 18.75 5.64
C ASP A 13 22.77 17.35 5.95
N TRP A 14 21.46 17.16 5.76
CA TRP A 14 20.83 15.88 5.93
C TRP A 14 21.40 14.80 4.98
N LEU A 15 21.60 15.15 3.71
CA LEU A 15 22.13 14.22 2.72
C LEU A 15 23.56 13.79 3.04
N ILE A 16 24.40 14.71 3.52
CA ILE A 16 25.77 14.40 3.98
C ILE A 16 25.70 13.41 5.16
N GLU A 17 24.91 13.71 6.19
CA GLU A 17 24.77 12.83 7.36
C GLU A 17 24.29 11.44 6.95
N ARG A 18 23.34 11.36 6.03
CA ARG A 18 22.77 10.09 5.58
C ARG A 18 23.75 9.23 4.80
N LEU A 19 24.57 9.84 3.94
CA LEU A 19 25.51 9.12 3.07
C LEU A 19 26.86 8.84 3.73
N THR A 20 27.31 9.70 4.65
CA THR A 20 28.67 9.60 5.24
C THR A 20 28.65 9.17 6.70
N GLY A 21 27.51 9.24 7.39
CA GLY A 21 27.40 9.02 8.84
C GLY A 21 27.94 10.16 9.70
N ASN A 22 28.48 11.23 9.10
CA ASN A 22 29.08 12.36 9.80
C ASN A 22 28.03 13.42 10.11
N LYS A 23 27.83 13.75 11.39
CA LYS A 23 26.91 14.82 11.78
C LYS A 23 27.39 16.18 11.28
N VAL A 24 26.50 16.93 10.66
CA VAL A 24 26.74 18.29 10.16
C VAL A 24 26.17 19.30 11.13
N SER A 25 27.02 20.05 11.81
CA SER A 25 26.61 20.97 12.88
C SER A 25 26.27 22.38 12.45
N ALA A 26 26.36 22.72 11.15
CA ALA A 26 26.16 24.11 10.72
C ALA A 26 25.48 24.22 9.34
N THR A 27 24.24 24.69 9.34
CA THR A 27 23.65 25.40 8.22
C THR A 27 24.19 26.84 8.21
N ASN A 28 24.55 27.35 7.04
CA ASN A 28 25.22 28.66 6.85
C ASN A 28 26.63 28.73 7.50
N GLY A 29 27.39 27.67 7.32
CA GLY A 29 28.76 27.57 7.84
C GLY A 29 29.63 26.64 7.00
N ASN A 30 30.94 26.60 7.31
CA ASN A 30 31.88 25.73 6.64
C ASN A 30 32.10 24.44 7.44
N ILE A 31 32.13 23.31 6.74
CA ILE A 31 32.53 22.00 7.25
C ILE A 31 33.72 21.46 6.46
N CYS A 32 34.34 20.39 6.92
CA CYS A 32 35.30 19.65 6.11
C CYS A 32 34.62 19.08 4.88
N CYS A 33 35.30 19.13 3.73
CA CYS A 33 34.73 18.69 2.46
C CYS A 33 34.40 17.18 2.49
N PRO A 34 33.12 16.79 2.30
CA PRO A 34 32.73 15.37 2.34
C PRO A 34 33.13 14.61 1.08
N LEU A 35 33.58 15.30 0.02
CA LEU A 35 33.81 14.70 -1.31
C LEU A 35 35.13 13.90 -1.39
N GLY A 36 36.01 14.01 -0.40
CA GLY A 36 37.27 13.26 -0.37
C GLY A 36 38.28 13.61 -1.48
N THR A 37 38.02 14.67 -2.25
CA THR A 37 38.88 15.09 -3.38
C THR A 37 40.12 15.84 -2.97
N HIS A 38 40.20 16.31 -1.72
CA HIS A 38 41.33 17.00 -1.12
C HIS A 38 41.36 16.82 0.41
N SER A 39 42.52 17.06 1.03
CA SER A 39 42.66 17.08 2.49
C SER A 39 42.28 18.45 3.02
N ASP A 40 41.35 18.51 3.98
CA ASP A 40 40.87 19.75 4.59
C ASP A 40 41.48 19.92 5.99
N SER A 41 42.54 20.73 6.10
CA SER A 41 43.08 21.20 7.38
C SER A 41 42.23 22.36 7.95
N THR A 42 41.50 23.06 7.10
CA THR A 42 40.55 24.14 7.45
C THR A 42 39.25 23.90 6.72
N PRO A 43 38.09 23.92 7.41
CA PRO A 43 36.78 23.66 6.78
C PRO A 43 36.54 24.54 5.56
N SER A 44 36.39 23.93 4.37
CA SER A 44 36.28 24.62 3.09
C SER A 44 34.98 24.40 2.35
N PHE A 45 34.13 23.47 2.82
CA PHE A 45 32.82 23.17 2.21
C PHE A 45 31.73 23.98 2.89
N HIS A 46 31.17 24.94 2.18
CA HIS A 46 30.12 25.85 2.66
C HIS A 46 28.74 25.34 2.30
N ILE A 47 27.84 25.26 3.28
CA ILE A 47 26.41 25.00 3.09
C ILE A 47 25.67 26.32 3.29
N TYR A 48 24.95 26.77 2.28
CA TYR A 48 24.20 28.03 2.34
C TYR A 48 23.01 27.97 3.31
N SER A 49 22.50 29.14 3.69
CA SER A 49 21.44 29.27 4.71
C SER A 49 20.12 28.57 4.37
N ASP A 50 19.85 28.34 3.08
CA ASP A 50 18.70 27.57 2.60
C ASP A 50 18.90 26.05 2.76
N ALA A 51 20.11 25.65 3.09
CA ALA A 51 20.56 24.26 3.15
C ALA A 51 20.31 23.44 1.87
N LYS A 52 20.05 24.08 0.73
CA LYS A 52 19.75 23.43 -0.57
C LYS A 52 20.87 23.51 -1.58
N SER A 53 21.88 24.28 -1.26
CA SER A 53 23.04 24.48 -2.11
C SER A 53 24.34 24.51 -1.30
N PHE A 54 25.44 24.17 -1.98
CA PHE A 54 26.78 24.16 -1.40
C PHE A 54 27.82 24.69 -2.35
N TYR A 55 28.96 25.12 -1.79
CA TYR A 55 30.18 25.47 -2.52
C TYR A 55 31.43 25.07 -1.71
N CYS A 56 32.35 24.34 -2.31
CA CYS A 56 33.65 24.07 -1.70
C CYS A 56 34.69 25.04 -2.18
N PHE A 57 35.29 25.83 -1.26
CA PHE A 57 36.32 26.82 -1.59
C PHE A 57 37.67 26.22 -1.99
N SER A 58 37.92 24.93 -1.64
CA SER A 58 39.16 24.22 -2.01
C SER A 58 39.06 23.55 -3.38
N CYS A 59 38.11 22.62 -3.58
CA CYS A 59 37.98 21.89 -4.86
C CYS A 59 37.04 22.57 -5.88
N LYS A 60 36.43 23.72 -5.54
CA LYS A 60 35.54 24.51 -6.39
C LYS A 60 34.23 23.80 -6.80
N GLU A 61 33.96 22.62 -6.26
CA GLU A 61 32.73 21.90 -6.49
C GLU A 61 31.53 22.65 -5.85
N HIS A 62 30.45 22.68 -6.55
CA HIS A 62 29.23 23.39 -6.12
C HIS A 62 27.98 22.75 -6.72
N GLY A 63 26.83 23.02 -6.15
CA GLY A 63 25.55 22.53 -6.68
C GLY A 63 24.49 22.33 -5.61
N ASN A 64 23.53 21.48 -5.94
CA ASN A 64 22.42 21.07 -5.08
C ASN A 64 22.59 19.61 -4.59
N ALA A 65 21.53 19.05 -4.00
CA ALA A 65 21.56 17.67 -3.49
C ALA A 65 21.87 16.63 -4.59
N ILE A 66 21.38 16.82 -5.81
CA ILE A 66 21.66 15.90 -6.93
C ILE A 66 23.16 15.89 -7.25
N THR A 67 23.77 17.07 -7.41
CA THR A 67 25.20 17.20 -7.67
C THR A 67 26.04 16.58 -6.54
N LEU A 68 25.65 16.82 -5.29
CA LEU A 68 26.32 16.25 -4.13
C LEU A 68 26.23 14.73 -4.13
N TYR A 69 25.04 14.18 -4.35
CA TYR A 69 24.81 12.74 -4.41
C TYR A 69 25.68 12.08 -5.49
N GLN A 70 25.67 12.64 -6.70
CA GLN A 70 26.49 12.14 -7.80
C GLN A 70 27.98 12.08 -7.46
N LYS A 71 28.48 13.14 -6.78
CA LYS A 71 29.90 13.20 -6.37
C LYS A 71 30.25 12.22 -5.26
N LEU A 72 29.35 11.95 -4.32
CA LEU A 72 29.59 11.05 -3.19
C LEU A 72 29.43 9.57 -3.56
N THR A 73 28.51 9.25 -4.48
CA THR A 73 28.14 7.86 -4.81
C THR A 73 28.71 7.36 -6.13
N GLY A 74 29.12 8.29 -7.04
CA GLY A 74 29.57 7.94 -8.39
C GLY A 74 28.43 7.69 -9.39
N VAL A 75 27.18 7.93 -9.04
CA VAL A 75 26.03 7.85 -9.96
C VAL A 75 26.09 9.01 -10.94
N TYR A 76 26.26 8.72 -12.24
CA TYR A 76 26.47 9.78 -13.26
C TYR A 76 25.16 10.38 -13.80
N ASP A 77 24.09 9.59 -13.92
CA ASP A 77 22.81 10.08 -14.44
C ASP A 77 22.06 10.91 -13.38
N PRO A 78 21.71 12.18 -13.68
CA PRO A 78 20.98 13.02 -12.73
C PRO A 78 19.58 12.49 -12.36
N LEU A 79 18.91 11.76 -13.29
CA LEU A 79 17.61 11.16 -13.02
C LEU A 79 17.70 9.98 -12.07
N ASP A 80 18.75 9.15 -12.22
CA ASP A 80 18.99 8.04 -11.30
C ASP A 80 19.42 8.57 -9.92
N ALA A 81 20.30 9.56 -9.87
CA ALA A 81 20.65 10.25 -8.61
C ALA A 81 19.41 10.87 -7.93
N ALA A 82 18.49 11.46 -8.71
CA ALA A 82 17.25 12.03 -8.19
C ALA A 82 16.30 10.97 -7.65
N LYS A 83 16.19 9.80 -8.31
CA LYS A 83 15.41 8.66 -7.80
C LYS A 83 15.96 8.18 -6.45
N ASP A 84 17.29 7.93 -6.40
CA ASP A 84 17.95 7.47 -5.20
C ASP A 84 17.79 8.45 -4.03
N ILE A 85 17.93 9.77 -4.29
CA ILE A 85 17.73 10.82 -3.28
C ILE A 85 16.27 10.84 -2.80
N CYS A 86 15.30 10.76 -3.70
CA CYS A 86 13.90 10.71 -3.32
C CYS A 86 13.57 9.44 -2.54
N GLU A 87 14.14 8.30 -2.92
CA GLU A 87 14.03 7.07 -2.15
C GLU A 87 14.68 7.21 -0.76
N LEU A 88 15.87 7.80 -0.66
CA LEU A 88 16.53 8.08 0.61
C LEU A 88 15.75 9.05 1.49
N ALA A 89 15.16 10.10 0.90
CA ALA A 89 14.36 11.09 1.60
C ALA A 89 13.00 10.53 2.05
N GLU A 90 12.42 9.61 1.29
CA GLU A 90 11.21 8.87 1.70
C GLU A 90 11.50 7.83 2.80
N PHE A 91 12.76 7.40 2.91
CA PHE A 91 13.25 6.51 3.98
C PHE A 91 13.76 7.25 5.22
N SER A 92 13.70 8.57 5.29
CA SER A 92 13.95 9.25 6.56
C SER A 92 12.82 8.88 7.53
N ASP A 93 13.19 8.34 8.69
CA ASP A 93 12.23 7.95 9.75
C ASP A 93 11.52 9.17 10.36
N ASP A 94 11.92 10.37 9.96
CA ASP A 94 11.27 11.61 10.37
C ASP A 94 10.20 12.00 9.32
N PRO A 95 8.92 12.05 9.71
CA PRO A 95 7.89 12.63 8.87
C PRO A 95 8.28 14.08 8.54
N PRO A 96 8.00 14.60 7.32
CA PRO A 96 8.21 16.01 7.02
C PRO A 96 7.55 16.84 8.12
N GLU A 97 8.14 18.02 8.48
CA GLU A 97 7.48 18.96 9.41
C GLU A 97 6.05 19.23 8.91
N VAL A 98 5.13 18.42 9.38
CA VAL A 98 3.72 18.55 9.02
C VAL A 98 3.21 19.73 9.83
N LYS A 99 2.95 20.83 9.12
CA LYS A 99 2.29 21.98 9.70
C LYS A 99 0.94 21.53 10.26
N GLY A 100 0.72 21.73 11.55
CA GLY A 100 -0.54 21.47 12.21
C GLY A 100 -0.52 20.30 13.19
N ASN A 101 -1.70 19.84 13.57
CA ASN A 101 -1.93 18.89 14.66
C ASN A 101 -1.64 17.41 14.31
N TYR A 102 -0.78 17.12 13.31
CA TYR A 102 -0.49 15.74 12.86
C TYR A 102 0.02 14.86 14.00
N LYS A 103 1.02 15.32 14.76
CA LYS A 103 1.54 14.56 15.90
C LYS A 103 0.44 14.25 16.91
N MET A 104 -0.33 15.25 17.28
CA MET A 104 -1.46 15.08 18.18
C MET A 104 -2.50 14.08 17.63
N TYR A 105 -2.79 14.17 16.33
CA TYR A 105 -3.69 13.24 15.66
C TYR A 105 -3.17 11.80 15.73
N THR A 106 -1.90 11.58 15.38
CA THR A 106 -1.28 10.25 15.43
C THR A 106 -1.15 9.74 16.87
N ASP A 107 -0.84 10.58 17.86
CA ASP A 107 -0.78 10.19 19.28
C ASP A 107 -2.14 9.64 19.77
N VAL A 108 -3.26 10.25 19.34
CA VAL A 108 -4.62 9.75 19.68
C VAL A 108 -4.88 8.40 19.03
N TYR A 109 -4.50 8.24 17.76
CA TYR A 109 -4.68 6.97 17.07
C TYR A 109 -3.76 5.88 17.62
N GLU A 110 -2.50 6.17 17.98
CA GLU A 110 -1.57 5.24 18.65
C GLU A 110 -2.18 4.73 19.97
N TYR A 111 -2.74 5.64 20.78
CA TYR A 111 -3.44 5.23 22.00
C TYR A 111 -4.65 4.31 21.71
N CYS A 112 -5.40 4.57 20.66
CA CYS A 112 -6.50 3.70 20.27
C CYS A 112 -6.02 2.33 19.77
N VAL A 113 -4.88 2.26 19.07
CA VAL A 113 -4.23 0.98 18.69
C VAL A 113 -3.97 0.15 19.94
N ASP A 114 -3.31 0.74 20.95
CA ASP A 114 -3.01 0.06 22.21
C ASP A 114 -4.28 -0.44 22.91
N LEU A 115 -5.34 0.38 22.95
CA LEU A 115 -6.62 -0.01 23.55
C LEU A 115 -7.25 -1.22 22.83
N PHE A 116 -7.23 -1.23 21.51
CA PHE A 116 -7.83 -2.30 20.71
C PHE A 116 -7.00 -3.58 20.75
N GLN A 117 -5.67 -3.48 20.73
CA GLN A 117 -4.75 -4.63 20.89
C GLN A 117 -4.88 -5.25 22.30
N ASN A 118 -4.87 -4.42 23.35
CA ASN A 118 -5.09 -4.90 24.72
C ASN A 118 -6.46 -5.55 24.91
N SER A 119 -7.51 -5.02 24.26
CA SER A 119 -8.85 -5.59 24.29
C SER A 119 -8.89 -6.94 23.55
N TYR A 120 -8.15 -7.10 22.46
CA TYR A 120 -8.01 -8.36 21.75
C TYR A 120 -7.23 -9.39 22.56
N ALA A 121 -6.11 -9.02 23.17
CA ALA A 121 -5.32 -9.88 24.04
C ALA A 121 -6.14 -10.39 25.24
N LYS A 122 -6.91 -9.51 25.90
CA LYS A 122 -7.84 -9.90 26.97
C LYS A 122 -8.92 -10.86 26.49
N ARG A 123 -9.44 -10.64 25.30
CA ARG A 123 -10.42 -11.54 24.67
C ARG A 123 -9.82 -12.94 24.47
N LEU A 124 -8.58 -13.02 23.98
CA LEU A 124 -7.89 -14.30 23.72
C LEU A 124 -7.53 -15.04 25.00
N SER A 125 -7.02 -14.35 26.03
CA SER A 125 -6.54 -14.96 27.27
C SER A 125 -7.63 -15.70 28.06
N GLY A 126 -8.90 -15.41 27.82
CA GLY A 126 -10.04 -16.07 28.47
C GLY A 126 -10.67 -17.20 27.64
N LEU A 127 -10.12 -17.52 26.46
CA LEU A 127 -10.71 -18.53 25.58
C LEU A 127 -10.12 -19.92 25.82
N PRO A 128 -10.94 -20.99 25.76
CA PRO A 128 -10.44 -22.35 25.58
C PRO A 128 -9.60 -22.47 24.31
N ALA A 129 -8.66 -23.42 24.25
CA ALA A 129 -7.75 -23.60 23.13
C ALA A 129 -8.46 -23.69 21.76
N GLU A 130 -9.57 -24.45 21.69
CA GLU A 130 -10.36 -24.58 20.46
C GLU A 130 -11.00 -23.25 19.99
N GLU A 131 -11.43 -22.40 20.93
CA GLU A 131 -12.00 -21.10 20.61
C GLU A 131 -10.89 -20.08 20.27
N PHE A 132 -9.71 -20.20 20.88
CA PHE A 132 -8.54 -19.42 20.53
C PHE A 132 -8.17 -19.61 19.05
N GLU A 133 -8.04 -20.87 18.60
CA GLU A 133 -7.73 -21.20 17.21
C GLU A 133 -8.81 -20.70 16.24
N ARG A 134 -10.07 -20.61 16.67
CA ARG A 134 -11.20 -20.09 15.89
C ARG A 134 -11.31 -18.56 15.92
N SER A 135 -10.51 -17.88 16.73
CA SER A 135 -10.55 -16.42 16.80
C SER A 135 -10.22 -15.78 15.45
N PHE A 136 -10.73 -14.57 15.18
CA PHE A 136 -10.80 -14.01 13.82
C PHE A 136 -9.45 -13.91 13.13
N PHE A 137 -8.42 -13.38 13.80
CA PHE A 137 -7.11 -13.21 13.18
C PHE A 137 -6.29 -14.50 13.18
N ILE A 138 -6.37 -15.32 14.25
CA ILE A 138 -5.65 -16.58 14.38
C ILE A 138 -6.07 -17.57 13.27
N ARG A 139 -7.38 -17.82 13.13
CA ARG A 139 -7.89 -18.75 12.10
C ARG A 139 -7.59 -18.32 10.67
N ARG A 140 -7.15 -17.07 10.46
CA ARG A 140 -6.75 -16.53 9.16
C ARG A 140 -5.24 -16.61 8.92
N GLY A 141 -4.47 -17.08 9.90
CA GLY A 141 -3.02 -17.16 9.83
C GLY A 141 -2.30 -15.83 10.11
N PHE A 142 -2.95 -14.88 10.83
CA PHE A 142 -2.42 -13.54 11.07
C PHE A 142 -1.83 -13.36 12.47
N GLU A 143 -1.60 -14.43 13.23
CA GLU A 143 -1.10 -14.36 14.61
C GLU A 143 0.19 -13.54 14.71
N SER A 144 1.18 -13.82 13.86
CA SER A 144 2.46 -13.12 13.84
C SER A 144 2.39 -11.66 13.37
N LEU A 145 1.23 -11.24 12.88
CA LEU A 145 1.01 -9.89 12.36
C LEU A 145 0.27 -8.98 13.35
N ILE A 146 -0.26 -9.54 14.45
CA ILE A 146 -1.15 -8.79 15.37
C ILE A 146 -0.48 -7.52 15.86
N ASP A 147 0.72 -7.64 16.42
CA ASP A 147 1.41 -6.48 16.99
C ASP A 147 1.91 -5.54 15.89
N LYS A 148 2.57 -6.08 14.88
CA LYS A 148 3.18 -5.30 13.81
C LYS A 148 2.18 -4.49 12.98
N TYR A 149 0.98 -5.03 12.76
CA TYR A 149 -0.06 -4.39 11.94
C TYR A 149 -1.16 -3.74 12.77
N GLY A 150 -0.97 -3.62 14.09
CA GLY A 150 -1.95 -3.00 14.98
C GLY A 150 -3.32 -3.66 14.87
N LEU A 151 -3.36 -5.00 14.75
CA LEU A 151 -4.62 -5.73 14.67
C LEU A 151 -5.22 -5.84 16.07
N GLY A 152 -6.49 -5.51 16.21
CA GLY A 152 -7.13 -5.45 17.51
C GLY A 152 -8.62 -5.79 17.50
N TYR A 153 -9.26 -5.58 18.62
CA TYR A 153 -10.70 -5.74 18.76
C TYR A 153 -11.28 -4.58 19.58
N CYS A 154 -12.27 -3.90 19.05
CA CYS A 154 -13.04 -2.93 19.80
C CYS A 154 -14.20 -3.66 20.49
N PRO A 155 -14.24 -3.73 21.83
CA PRO A 155 -15.30 -4.40 22.54
C PRO A 155 -16.62 -3.62 22.41
N PRO A 156 -17.78 -4.25 22.63
CA PRO A 156 -19.06 -3.54 22.63
C PRO A 156 -19.11 -2.44 23.68
N PHE A 157 -18.39 -2.62 24.78
CA PHE A 157 -18.27 -1.63 25.87
C PHE A 157 -16.88 -1.70 26.48
N PHE A 158 -16.29 -0.53 26.75
CA PHE A 158 -15.09 -0.43 27.57
C PHE A 158 -15.50 -0.45 29.04
N LYS A 159 -14.75 -1.16 29.88
CA LYS A 159 -15.00 -1.27 31.33
C LYS A 159 -13.74 -0.95 32.11
N ASN A 160 -13.89 -0.29 33.26
CA ASN A 160 -12.80 -0.14 34.22
C ASN A 160 -12.53 -1.44 35.02
N SER A 161 -11.57 -1.40 35.93
CA SER A 161 -11.21 -2.54 36.78
C SER A 161 -12.35 -3.04 37.71
N THR A 162 -13.33 -2.19 38.00
CA THR A 162 -14.51 -2.53 38.81
C THR A 162 -15.71 -2.95 37.97
N GLY A 163 -15.56 -3.06 36.64
CA GLY A 163 -16.62 -3.49 35.73
C GLY A 163 -17.59 -2.38 35.26
N ILE A 164 -17.40 -1.14 35.70
CA ILE A 164 -18.22 -0.01 35.29
C ILE A 164 -17.96 0.29 33.80
N VAL A 165 -19.04 0.42 33.03
CA VAL A 165 -18.98 0.82 31.61
C VAL A 165 -18.49 2.27 31.50
N LEU A 166 -17.48 2.47 30.67
CA LEU A 166 -16.90 3.78 30.39
C LEU A 166 -17.36 4.26 29.02
N ASN A 167 -17.69 5.53 28.92
CA ASN A 167 -17.92 6.21 27.66
C ASN A 167 -16.57 6.39 26.93
N PHE A 168 -16.50 6.04 25.65
CA PHE A 168 -15.24 6.08 24.89
C PHE A 168 -14.72 7.51 24.69
N LYS A 169 -15.62 8.48 24.49
CA LYS A 169 -15.28 9.89 24.43
C LYS A 169 -14.61 10.36 25.73
N ASP A 170 -15.14 9.92 26.90
CA ASP A 170 -14.56 10.27 28.20
C ASP A 170 -13.19 9.63 28.41
N ILE A 171 -12.95 8.41 27.89
CA ILE A 171 -11.63 7.78 27.91
C ILE A 171 -10.62 8.65 27.17
N LEU A 172 -10.94 9.11 25.96
CA LEU A 172 -10.06 9.97 25.17
C LEU A 172 -9.85 11.34 25.83
N ARG A 173 -10.89 11.98 26.34
CA ARG A 173 -10.78 13.27 27.03
C ARG A 173 -9.88 13.21 28.27
N ARG A 174 -9.97 12.13 29.05
CA ARG A 174 -9.09 11.92 30.22
C ARG A 174 -7.65 11.69 29.83
N LYS A 175 -7.41 11.01 28.71
CA LYS A 175 -6.05 10.75 28.21
C LYS A 175 -5.42 11.96 27.58
N PHE A 176 -6.23 12.79 26.91
CA PHE A 176 -5.80 13.96 26.14
C PHE A 176 -6.56 15.22 26.58
N PRO A 177 -6.33 15.70 27.84
CA PRO A 177 -7.09 16.82 28.38
C PRO A 177 -6.83 18.14 27.66
N ASP A 178 -5.66 18.27 27.04
CA ASP A 178 -5.22 19.49 26.33
C ASP A 178 -5.78 19.60 24.90
N ILE A 179 -6.41 18.54 24.38
CA ILE A 179 -7.00 18.58 23.03
C ILE A 179 -8.41 19.17 23.12
N PRO A 180 -8.73 20.24 22.37
CA PRO A 180 -10.08 20.78 22.31
C PRO A 180 -11.10 19.73 21.90
N GLU A 181 -12.29 19.76 22.48
CA GLU A 181 -13.35 18.77 22.20
C GLU A 181 -13.75 18.76 20.73
N SER A 182 -13.87 19.93 20.11
CA SER A 182 -14.17 20.05 18.68
C SER A 182 -13.13 19.36 17.77
N GLU A 183 -11.90 19.28 18.22
CA GLU A 183 -10.82 18.62 17.49
C GLU A 183 -10.87 17.10 17.68
N LEU A 184 -11.10 16.62 18.91
CA LEU A 184 -11.37 15.19 19.15
C LEU A 184 -12.60 14.69 18.39
N ASP A 185 -13.67 15.49 18.29
CA ASP A 185 -14.87 15.17 17.51
C ASP A 185 -14.54 15.02 16.01
N SER A 186 -13.57 15.78 15.51
CA SER A 186 -13.14 15.72 14.09
C SER A 186 -12.49 14.39 13.71
N PHE A 187 -11.91 13.65 14.66
CA PHE A 187 -11.24 12.37 14.41
C PHE A 187 -12.21 11.23 14.07
N GLY A 188 -13.52 11.41 14.35
CA GLY A 188 -14.56 10.46 13.96
C GLY A 188 -14.45 9.09 14.64
N LEU A 189 -13.88 9.04 15.86
CA LEU A 189 -13.65 7.83 16.64
C LEU A 189 -14.85 7.41 17.49
N TYR A 190 -15.79 8.31 17.75
CA TYR A 190 -17.00 8.08 18.53
C TYR A 190 -18.22 8.76 17.88
N ASP A 191 -19.38 8.29 18.24
CA ASP A 191 -20.67 8.83 17.79
C ASP A 191 -21.21 9.93 18.76
N ALA A 192 -22.39 10.44 18.47
CA ALA A 192 -23.04 11.47 19.29
C ALA A 192 -23.33 11.02 20.73
N SER A 193 -23.42 9.72 21.00
CA SER A 193 -23.55 9.16 22.36
C SER A 193 -22.21 9.06 23.09
N GLY A 194 -21.11 9.32 22.41
CA GLY A 194 -19.74 9.12 22.89
C GLY A 194 -19.27 7.68 22.85
N SER A 195 -20.03 6.79 22.20
CA SER A 195 -19.64 5.38 22.00
C SER A 195 -18.67 5.23 20.86
N CYS A 196 -17.69 4.32 20.98
CA CYS A 196 -16.76 4.05 19.87
C CYS A 196 -17.52 3.59 18.62
N VAL A 197 -17.24 4.20 17.47
CA VAL A 197 -17.90 3.83 16.20
C VAL A 197 -17.58 2.41 15.75
N PHE A 198 -16.48 1.84 16.24
CA PHE A 198 -16.00 0.49 15.88
C PHE A 198 -16.50 -0.62 16.82
N ASN A 199 -17.50 -0.36 17.65
CA ASN A 199 -18.04 -1.31 18.62
C ASN A 199 -18.27 -2.70 18.07
N ASP A 200 -17.80 -3.72 18.82
CA ASP A 200 -17.92 -5.15 18.52
C ASP A 200 -17.39 -5.52 17.14
N ARG A 201 -16.17 -5.02 16.84
CA ARG A 201 -15.50 -5.25 15.56
C ARG A 201 -14.03 -5.58 15.75
N TYR A 202 -13.52 -6.40 14.85
CA TYR A 202 -12.10 -6.63 14.66
C TYR A 202 -11.50 -5.45 13.89
N VAL A 203 -10.46 -4.87 14.42
CA VAL A 203 -9.89 -3.59 13.97
C VAL A 203 -8.59 -3.83 13.24
N PHE A 204 -8.44 -3.19 12.09
CA PHE A 204 -7.24 -3.11 11.28
C PHE A 204 -6.76 -1.67 11.33
N THR A 205 -5.53 -1.45 11.77
CA THR A 205 -4.94 -0.11 11.79
C THR A 205 -4.51 0.32 10.39
N LEU A 206 -4.81 1.55 10.03
CA LEU A 206 -4.44 2.15 8.75
C LEU A 206 -3.24 3.06 9.01
N TYR A 207 -2.09 2.70 8.42
CA TYR A 207 -0.85 3.44 8.56
C TYR A 207 -0.60 4.31 7.34
N ASP A 208 -0.12 5.54 7.58
CA ASP A 208 0.36 6.40 6.50
C ASP A 208 1.73 5.94 5.97
N ALA A 209 2.30 6.68 5.03
CA ALA A 209 3.59 6.35 4.41
C ALA A 209 4.77 6.31 5.41
N TYR A 210 4.63 6.87 6.60
CA TYR A 210 5.64 6.91 7.67
C TYR A 210 5.38 5.89 8.79
N HIS A 211 4.46 4.95 8.55
CA HIS A 211 4.02 3.97 9.54
C HIS A 211 3.41 4.61 10.80
N LYS A 212 2.71 5.73 10.63
CA LYS A 212 1.92 6.36 11.70
C LYS A 212 0.45 6.01 11.52
N PRO A 213 -0.27 5.64 12.60
CA PRO A 213 -1.67 5.30 12.49
C PRO A 213 -2.51 6.56 12.21
N ILE A 214 -3.30 6.51 11.15
CA ILE A 214 -4.15 7.62 10.70
C ILE A 214 -5.62 7.26 10.58
N GLY A 215 -5.97 6.03 10.88
CA GLY A 215 -7.33 5.54 10.79
C GLY A 215 -7.47 4.08 11.16
N PHE A 216 -8.70 3.61 11.07
CA PHE A 216 -9.05 2.21 11.27
C PHE A 216 -10.04 1.73 10.21
N SER A 217 -9.90 0.48 9.82
CA SER A 217 -10.94 -0.31 9.17
C SER A 217 -11.39 -1.38 10.16
N ALA A 218 -12.69 -1.58 10.33
CA ALA A 218 -13.18 -2.50 11.34
C ALA A 218 -14.27 -3.42 10.80
N ARG A 219 -14.08 -4.73 11.02
CA ARG A 219 -14.95 -5.80 10.53
C ARG A 219 -15.79 -6.42 11.64
N THR A 220 -17.10 -6.53 11.43
CA THR A 220 -17.98 -7.33 12.27
C THR A 220 -18.19 -8.73 11.73
N LEU A 221 -18.53 -9.67 12.62
CA LEU A 221 -19.04 -10.98 12.29
C LEU A 221 -20.57 -11.06 12.38
N ARG A 222 -21.24 -9.97 12.79
CA ARG A 222 -22.70 -9.90 12.88
C ARG A 222 -23.31 -9.87 11.48
N VAL A 223 -24.41 -10.57 11.33
CA VAL A 223 -25.24 -10.55 10.11
C VAL A 223 -26.20 -9.36 10.16
N GLY A 224 -26.56 -8.81 8.99
CA GLY A 224 -27.53 -7.72 8.89
C GLY A 224 -27.01 -6.30 9.11
N VAL A 225 -25.70 -6.15 9.32
CA VAL A 225 -25.04 -4.85 9.42
C VAL A 225 -23.85 -4.76 8.45
N ALA A 226 -23.40 -3.55 8.15
CA ALA A 226 -22.26 -3.33 7.27
C ALA A 226 -21.04 -4.14 7.74
N LYS A 227 -20.54 -5.03 6.86
CA LYS A 227 -19.42 -5.94 7.13
C LYS A 227 -18.16 -5.20 7.57
N TYR A 228 -17.83 -4.12 6.87
CA TYR A 228 -16.72 -3.23 7.19
C TYR A 228 -17.22 -1.81 7.41
N ILE A 229 -16.60 -1.11 8.35
CA ILE A 229 -16.69 0.34 8.49
C ILE A 229 -15.27 0.88 8.57
N ASN A 230 -15.07 2.09 8.07
CA ASN A 230 -13.76 2.75 8.09
C ASN A 230 -13.88 4.07 8.86
N THR A 231 -12.76 4.58 9.36
CA THR A 231 -12.65 5.97 9.84
C THR A 231 -13.23 6.92 8.79
N LYS A 232 -13.91 7.96 9.22
CA LYS A 232 -14.35 9.07 8.36
C LYS A 232 -13.12 9.73 7.72
N GLU A 233 -13.32 10.40 6.59
CA GLU A 233 -12.25 11.21 6.02
C GLU A 233 -11.88 12.35 6.95
N THR A 234 -10.57 12.58 7.07
CA THR A 234 -9.96 13.60 7.91
C THR A 234 -8.92 14.37 7.09
N PRO A 235 -8.32 15.45 7.60
CA PRO A 235 -7.20 16.11 6.91
C PRO A 235 -6.02 15.18 6.60
N TYR A 236 -5.87 14.08 7.34
CA TYR A 236 -4.73 13.14 7.24
C TYR A 236 -5.11 11.79 6.61
N PHE A 237 -6.39 11.51 6.43
CA PHE A 237 -6.89 10.27 5.86
C PHE A 237 -7.99 10.50 4.85
N LYS A 238 -7.74 10.12 3.60
CA LYS A 238 -8.71 10.09 2.51
C LYS A 238 -8.67 8.73 1.84
N LYS A 239 -9.80 8.05 1.79
CA LYS A 239 -9.91 6.70 1.19
C LYS A 239 -9.43 6.64 -0.25
N SER A 240 -9.75 7.67 -1.04
CA SER A 240 -9.40 7.74 -2.45
C SER A 240 -7.90 7.90 -2.72
N GLU A 241 -7.13 8.24 -1.70
CA GLU A 241 -5.69 8.47 -1.75
C GLU A 241 -4.91 7.43 -0.93
N PHE A 242 -5.58 6.44 -0.34
CA PHE A 242 -5.01 5.49 0.61
C PHE A 242 -4.94 4.08 0.03
N LEU A 243 -3.77 3.46 0.12
CA LEU A 243 -3.55 2.03 -0.11
C LEU A 243 -3.08 1.36 1.18
N TYR A 244 -3.81 0.34 1.63
CA TYR A 244 -3.42 -0.45 2.81
C TYR A 244 -2.06 -1.10 2.60
N ASN A 245 -1.18 -1.05 3.60
CA ASN A 245 0.21 -1.55 3.59
C ASN A 245 1.14 -0.80 2.62
N TRP A 246 0.80 0.40 2.18
CA TRP A 246 1.66 1.18 1.28
C TRP A 246 2.99 1.58 1.93
N ASP A 247 3.00 1.86 3.23
CA ASP A 247 4.19 2.15 4.03
C ASP A 247 5.30 1.09 3.90
N VAL A 248 4.90 -0.17 3.74
CA VAL A 248 5.80 -1.31 3.52
C VAL A 248 6.02 -1.55 2.03
N ALA A 249 4.94 -1.62 1.25
CA ALA A 249 4.99 -2.02 -0.16
C ALA A 249 5.72 -1.02 -1.06
N LYS A 250 5.73 0.27 -0.72
CA LYS A 250 6.42 1.32 -1.49
C LYS A 250 7.92 1.08 -1.68
N LYS A 251 8.54 0.28 -0.83
CA LYS A 251 9.97 -0.08 -0.87
C LYS A 251 10.32 -1.08 -1.98
N TYR A 252 9.33 -1.69 -2.62
CA TYR A 252 9.51 -2.74 -3.60
C TYR A 252 9.25 -2.22 -5.02
N SER A 253 10.00 -2.72 -6.00
CA SER A 253 9.80 -2.41 -7.42
C SER A 253 8.54 -3.05 -7.99
N GLN A 254 8.17 -4.25 -7.50
CA GLN A 254 6.94 -4.95 -7.85
C GLN A 254 5.93 -4.85 -6.71
N VAL A 255 4.66 -4.59 -7.04
CA VAL A 255 3.57 -4.48 -6.07
C VAL A 255 2.37 -5.30 -6.53
N PHE A 256 1.85 -6.14 -5.64
CA PHE A 256 0.59 -6.85 -5.81
C PHE A 256 -0.57 -5.96 -5.35
N VAL A 257 -1.57 -5.76 -6.20
CA VAL A 257 -2.78 -5.02 -5.87
C VAL A 257 -3.93 -6.01 -5.72
N LEU A 258 -4.54 -6.04 -4.51
CA LEU A 258 -5.61 -6.95 -4.13
C LEU A 258 -6.89 -6.16 -3.80
N GLU A 259 -8.02 -6.87 -3.59
CA GLU A 259 -9.29 -6.22 -3.28
C GLU A 259 -9.43 -5.86 -1.80
N GLY A 260 -8.88 -6.67 -0.90
CA GLY A 260 -9.16 -6.56 0.53
C GLY A 260 -7.96 -6.59 1.45
N LEU A 261 -8.15 -6.02 2.64
CA LEU A 261 -7.16 -5.98 3.73
C LEU A 261 -6.70 -7.39 4.13
N THR A 262 -7.64 -8.34 4.18
CA THR A 262 -7.36 -9.73 4.57
C THR A 262 -6.46 -10.42 3.56
N ASP A 263 -6.59 -10.10 2.29
CA ASP A 263 -5.79 -10.67 1.22
C ASP A 263 -4.37 -10.13 1.25
N VAL A 264 -4.23 -8.83 1.48
CA VAL A 264 -2.92 -8.21 1.74
C VAL A 264 -2.22 -8.88 2.91
N LEU A 265 -2.90 -9.01 4.06
CA LEU A 265 -2.32 -9.67 5.24
C LEU A 265 -1.98 -11.14 4.98
N SER A 266 -2.70 -11.82 4.10
CA SER A 266 -2.40 -13.20 3.70
C SER A 266 -1.09 -13.31 2.93
N LEU A 267 -0.84 -12.39 2.00
CA LEU A 267 0.45 -12.31 1.31
C LEU A 267 1.57 -11.97 2.29
N VAL A 268 1.34 -11.00 3.17
CA VAL A 268 2.32 -10.62 4.21
C VAL A 268 2.64 -11.79 5.13
N ALA A 269 1.63 -12.53 5.60
CA ALA A 269 1.82 -13.72 6.44
C ALA A 269 2.63 -14.82 5.73
N ALA A 270 2.48 -14.93 4.41
CA ALA A 270 3.28 -15.81 3.56
C ALA A 270 4.69 -15.27 3.25
N GLY A 271 5.08 -14.09 3.80
CA GLY A 271 6.37 -13.45 3.55
C GLY A 271 6.47 -12.74 2.21
N ILE A 272 5.35 -12.21 1.70
CA ILE A 272 5.24 -11.38 0.49
C ILE A 272 4.72 -9.99 0.91
N PRO A 273 5.61 -9.09 1.38
CA PRO A 273 5.19 -7.83 2.01
C PRO A 273 4.80 -6.73 1.01
N ASN A 274 5.08 -6.91 -0.27
CA ASN A 274 4.81 -5.95 -1.35
C ASN A 274 3.38 -6.03 -1.90
N ALA A 275 2.39 -6.13 -1.02
CA ALA A 275 0.97 -6.24 -1.32
C ALA A 275 0.21 -5.01 -0.82
N VAL A 276 -0.75 -4.51 -1.58
CA VAL A 276 -1.60 -3.37 -1.22
C VAL A 276 -3.06 -3.61 -1.62
N ALA A 277 -3.98 -2.91 -0.96
CA ALA A 277 -5.39 -2.89 -1.37
C ALA A 277 -6.02 -1.51 -1.12
N PRO A 278 -6.96 -1.05 -1.97
CA PRO A 278 -7.83 0.06 -1.65
C PRO A 278 -8.84 -0.32 -0.56
N LEU A 279 -9.40 0.68 0.14
CA LEU A 279 -10.32 0.45 1.26
C LEU A 279 -11.79 0.38 0.82
N GLY A 280 -12.17 -0.67 0.09
CA GLY A 280 -13.57 -0.86 -0.35
C GLY A 280 -14.06 0.25 -1.28
N THR A 281 -13.16 0.90 -1.99
CA THR A 281 -13.41 1.86 -3.06
C THR A 281 -12.83 1.31 -4.35
N ALA A 282 -13.41 1.75 -5.49
CA ALA A 282 -12.79 1.49 -6.78
C ALA A 282 -11.35 2.08 -6.82
N PHE A 283 -10.49 1.44 -7.57
CA PHE A 283 -9.15 1.96 -7.83
C PHE A 283 -9.21 3.36 -8.44
N THR A 284 -8.45 4.33 -7.91
CA THR A 284 -8.53 5.76 -8.25
C THR A 284 -7.32 6.22 -9.06
N ALA A 285 -7.41 7.43 -9.64
CA ALA A 285 -6.28 8.07 -10.31
C ALA A 285 -5.08 8.30 -9.35
N GLN A 286 -5.38 8.58 -8.07
CA GLN A 286 -4.32 8.76 -7.07
C GLN A 286 -3.62 7.43 -6.76
N HIS A 287 -4.36 6.31 -6.66
CA HIS A 287 -3.76 4.98 -6.54
C HIS A 287 -2.87 4.65 -7.75
N ALA A 288 -3.34 4.98 -8.98
CA ALA A 288 -2.54 4.78 -10.19
C ALA A 288 -1.24 5.60 -10.15
N LYS A 289 -1.29 6.84 -9.66
CA LYS A 289 -0.13 7.72 -9.49
C LYS A 289 0.85 7.17 -8.45
N MET A 290 0.37 6.70 -7.30
CA MET A 290 1.22 6.07 -6.27
C MET A 290 2.01 4.88 -6.80
N LEU A 291 1.42 4.14 -7.74
CA LEU A 291 2.01 2.93 -8.34
C LEU A 291 2.75 3.22 -9.65
N GLU A 292 2.92 4.48 -10.08
CA GLU A 292 3.41 4.83 -11.42
C GLU A 292 4.78 4.24 -11.75
N SER A 293 5.70 4.25 -10.79
CA SER A 293 7.06 3.71 -10.92
C SER A 293 7.16 2.20 -10.62
N LYS A 294 6.04 1.51 -10.32
CA LYS A 294 6.04 0.12 -9.86
C LYS A 294 5.65 -0.85 -10.99
N GLU A 295 6.19 -2.06 -10.96
CA GLU A 295 5.61 -3.19 -11.69
C GLU A 295 4.35 -3.64 -10.94
N VAL A 296 3.18 -3.51 -11.57
CA VAL A 296 1.90 -3.81 -10.92
C VAL A 296 1.36 -5.16 -11.33
N VAL A 297 1.14 -6.02 -10.36
CA VAL A 297 0.46 -7.32 -10.52
C VAL A 297 -0.93 -7.23 -9.89
N LEU A 298 -1.97 -7.34 -10.70
CA LEU A 298 -3.35 -7.34 -10.23
C LEU A 298 -3.75 -8.76 -9.80
N LEU A 299 -4.15 -8.90 -8.54
CA LEU A 299 -4.61 -10.16 -7.95
C LEU A 299 -5.98 -9.93 -7.30
N MET A 300 -7.00 -9.85 -8.14
CA MET A 300 -8.39 -9.67 -7.72
C MET A 300 -9.05 -11.03 -7.43
N ASP A 301 -10.21 -10.99 -6.76
CA ASP A 301 -11.03 -12.19 -6.50
C ASP A 301 -11.33 -12.94 -7.80
N ARG A 302 -11.34 -14.27 -7.73
CA ARG A 302 -11.56 -15.17 -8.89
C ARG A 302 -13.05 -15.34 -9.19
N ASP A 303 -13.85 -14.32 -8.98
CA ASP A 303 -15.24 -14.28 -9.43
C ASP A 303 -15.41 -13.24 -10.56
N LYS A 304 -16.61 -13.22 -11.14
CA LYS A 304 -16.89 -12.31 -12.26
C LYS A 304 -16.68 -10.85 -11.88
N ALA A 305 -17.05 -10.47 -10.66
CA ALA A 305 -16.93 -9.09 -10.19
C ALA A 305 -15.46 -8.65 -10.09
N GLY A 306 -14.57 -9.50 -9.55
CA GLY A 306 -13.14 -9.24 -9.47
C GLY A 306 -12.48 -9.15 -10.85
N CYS A 307 -12.85 -10.04 -11.79
CA CYS A 307 -12.38 -9.97 -13.16
C CYS A 307 -12.85 -8.70 -13.88
N ASP A 308 -14.12 -8.30 -13.71
CA ASP A 308 -14.65 -7.06 -14.28
C ASP A 308 -13.96 -5.83 -13.68
N ALA A 309 -13.66 -5.83 -12.37
CA ALA A 309 -12.90 -4.78 -11.69
C ALA A 309 -11.48 -4.66 -12.22
N LEU A 310 -10.81 -5.79 -12.47
CA LEU A 310 -9.46 -5.86 -13.05
C LEU A 310 -9.44 -5.23 -14.45
N ILE A 311 -10.36 -5.65 -15.35
CA ILE A 311 -10.49 -5.13 -16.71
C ILE A 311 -10.80 -3.62 -16.68
N SER A 312 -11.77 -3.22 -15.86
CA SER A 312 -12.18 -1.82 -15.71
C SER A 312 -11.02 -0.94 -15.22
N THR A 313 -10.26 -1.41 -14.22
CA THR A 313 -9.08 -0.69 -13.70
C THR A 313 -8.05 -0.48 -14.79
N ALA A 314 -7.72 -1.54 -15.54
CA ALA A 314 -6.69 -1.48 -16.57
C ALA A 314 -7.10 -0.60 -17.77
N LYS A 315 -8.38 -0.56 -18.13
CA LYS A 315 -8.90 0.36 -19.16
C LYS A 315 -8.87 1.81 -18.71
N LYS A 316 -9.26 2.07 -17.46
CA LYS A 316 -9.35 3.41 -16.90
C LYS A 316 -7.97 4.05 -16.68
N TYR A 317 -6.97 3.24 -16.34
CA TYR A 317 -5.60 3.68 -16.06
C TYR A 317 -4.61 2.88 -16.90
N PRO A 318 -4.49 3.16 -18.21
CA PRO A 318 -3.71 2.36 -19.15
C PRO A 318 -2.22 2.33 -18.78
N ARG A 319 -1.71 1.15 -18.54
CA ARG A 319 -0.29 0.84 -18.32
C ARG A 319 -0.03 -0.66 -18.49
N ILE A 320 1.22 -1.09 -18.42
CA ILE A 320 1.56 -2.50 -18.39
C ILE A 320 1.17 -3.08 -17.03
N TYR A 321 0.15 -3.94 -17.03
CA TYR A 321 -0.25 -4.73 -15.88
C TYR A 321 0.09 -6.21 -16.09
N LYS A 322 0.35 -6.89 -14.97
CA LYS A 322 0.44 -8.35 -14.92
C LYS A 322 -0.68 -8.91 -14.06
N ALA A 323 -0.97 -10.19 -14.21
CA ALA A 323 -1.92 -10.96 -13.40
C ALA A 323 -1.45 -12.40 -13.25
N ILE A 324 -2.02 -13.12 -12.29
CA ILE A 324 -1.73 -14.54 -12.08
C ILE A 324 -2.77 -15.37 -12.85
N LEU A 325 -2.34 -16.26 -13.75
CA LEU A 325 -3.24 -17.06 -14.56
C LEU A 325 -3.98 -18.12 -13.74
N ASP A 326 -3.22 -18.91 -13.00
CA ASP A 326 -3.74 -20.03 -12.24
C ASP A 326 -3.62 -19.75 -10.75
N PHE A 327 -4.76 -19.43 -10.12
CA PHE A 327 -4.84 -19.25 -8.69
C PHE A 327 -5.92 -20.20 -8.14
N PRO A 328 -5.58 -21.12 -7.21
CA PRO A 328 -6.41 -22.29 -6.91
C PRO A 328 -7.69 -21.97 -6.15
N ASN A 329 -7.74 -20.87 -5.42
CA ASN A 329 -8.84 -20.47 -4.55
C ASN A 329 -9.49 -19.17 -5.02
N LYS A 330 -10.60 -18.78 -4.36
CA LYS A 330 -11.29 -17.54 -4.67
C LYS A 330 -10.41 -16.32 -4.40
N ASP A 331 -9.77 -16.29 -3.24
CA ASP A 331 -8.95 -15.18 -2.77
C ASP A 331 -7.66 -15.68 -2.10
N ALA A 332 -6.76 -14.75 -1.77
CA ALA A 332 -5.46 -15.06 -1.19
C ALA A 332 -5.57 -15.62 0.24
N ASN A 333 -6.60 -15.23 1.01
CA ASN A 333 -6.78 -15.78 2.36
C ASN A 333 -7.26 -17.23 2.31
N ASP A 334 -8.14 -17.56 1.39
CA ASP A 334 -8.59 -18.94 1.22
C ASP A 334 -7.44 -19.84 0.74
N ALA A 335 -6.55 -19.37 -0.13
CA ALA A 335 -5.37 -20.10 -0.55
C ALA A 335 -4.37 -20.33 0.60
N LEU A 336 -4.10 -19.29 1.40
CA LEU A 336 -3.23 -19.41 2.58
C LEU A 336 -3.78 -20.46 3.57
N ARG A 337 -5.08 -20.38 3.87
CA ARG A 337 -5.76 -21.32 4.80
C ARG A 337 -5.84 -22.76 4.28
N ALA A 338 -5.86 -22.92 2.96
CA ALA A 338 -5.78 -24.22 2.33
C ALA A 338 -4.34 -24.80 2.33
N GLY A 339 -3.36 -24.07 2.83
CA GLY A 339 -1.97 -24.50 2.93
C GLY A 339 -1.17 -24.38 1.64
N HIS A 340 -1.65 -23.60 0.66
CA HIS A 340 -0.90 -23.37 -0.56
C HIS A 340 0.33 -22.48 -0.32
N ASP A 341 1.42 -22.76 -1.02
CA ASP A 341 2.59 -21.88 -1.07
C ASP A 341 2.30 -20.66 -1.97
N LEU A 342 1.92 -19.56 -1.34
CA LEU A 342 1.61 -18.31 -2.06
C LEU A 342 2.83 -17.76 -2.82
N LYS A 343 4.07 -17.99 -2.34
CA LYS A 343 5.26 -17.55 -3.06
C LYS A 343 5.40 -18.27 -4.39
N GLU A 344 5.16 -19.56 -4.41
CA GLU A 344 5.22 -20.35 -5.64
C GLU A 344 4.07 -19.97 -6.58
N LEU A 345 2.83 -19.81 -6.07
CA LEU A 345 1.68 -19.40 -6.88
C LEU A 345 1.87 -18.04 -7.56
N LEU A 346 2.56 -17.10 -6.91
CA LEU A 346 2.75 -15.73 -7.41
C LEU A 346 4.04 -15.50 -8.17
N LYS A 347 4.84 -16.54 -8.40
CA LYS A 347 6.18 -16.47 -8.98
C LYS A 347 6.21 -16.04 -10.45
N HIS A 348 5.18 -16.38 -11.22
CA HIS A 348 5.14 -16.19 -12.66
C HIS A 348 3.94 -15.35 -13.13
N PRO A 349 3.88 -14.07 -12.79
CA PRO A 349 2.81 -13.20 -13.28
C PRO A 349 2.93 -13.02 -14.80
N ARG A 350 1.80 -13.07 -15.48
CA ARG A 350 1.69 -12.91 -16.95
C ARG A 350 1.10 -11.56 -17.30
N TYR A 351 1.33 -11.12 -18.52
CA TYR A 351 0.71 -9.90 -19.02
C TYR A 351 -0.82 -10.01 -19.01
N LEU A 352 -1.48 -8.91 -18.70
CA LEU A 352 -2.93 -8.89 -18.56
C LEU A 352 -3.71 -9.38 -19.79
N PRO A 353 -3.31 -9.09 -21.06
CA PRO A 353 -3.95 -9.68 -22.22
C PRO A 353 -3.86 -11.21 -22.27
N GLU A 354 -2.76 -11.81 -21.78
CA GLU A 354 -2.64 -13.27 -21.68
C GLU A 354 -3.62 -13.84 -20.65
N PHE A 355 -3.81 -13.13 -19.52
CA PHE A 355 -4.82 -13.48 -18.53
C PHE A 355 -6.24 -13.48 -19.12
N LEU A 356 -6.58 -12.46 -19.91
CA LEU A 356 -7.87 -12.40 -20.59
C LEU A 356 -8.10 -13.59 -21.52
N LEU A 357 -7.09 -13.95 -22.31
CA LEU A 357 -7.17 -15.08 -23.21
C LEU A 357 -7.34 -16.41 -22.46
N HIS A 358 -6.58 -16.59 -21.38
CA HIS A 358 -6.69 -17.79 -20.54
C HIS A 358 -8.09 -17.96 -19.94
N HIS A 359 -8.71 -16.86 -19.51
CA HIS A 359 -10.04 -16.88 -18.91
C HIS A 359 -11.19 -16.55 -19.88
N ALA A 360 -10.90 -16.44 -21.18
CA ALA A 360 -11.87 -15.95 -22.16
C ALA A 360 -13.21 -16.72 -22.16
N ALA A 361 -13.16 -18.06 -22.02
CA ALA A 361 -14.35 -18.90 -22.01
C ALA A 361 -15.26 -18.70 -20.77
N VAL A 362 -14.69 -18.18 -19.68
CA VAL A 362 -15.43 -17.88 -18.44
C VAL A 362 -15.98 -16.46 -18.46
N LEU A 363 -15.23 -15.53 -19.04
CA LEU A 363 -15.54 -14.10 -19.03
C LEU A 363 -16.47 -13.66 -20.16
N TYR A 364 -16.42 -14.37 -21.30
CA TYR A 364 -17.11 -14.00 -22.53
C TYR A 364 -17.89 -15.20 -23.09
N ASP A 365 -19.07 -14.96 -23.64
CA ASP A 365 -19.79 -15.98 -24.41
C ASP A 365 -19.21 -16.10 -25.82
N LEU A 366 -18.23 -16.97 -25.96
CA LEU A 366 -17.54 -17.19 -27.25
C LEU A 366 -18.38 -17.97 -28.29
N SER A 367 -19.56 -18.47 -27.91
CA SER A 367 -20.47 -19.19 -28.84
C SER A 367 -21.08 -18.24 -29.87
N ASN A 368 -21.28 -16.98 -29.52
CA ASN A 368 -21.89 -15.97 -30.39
C ASN A 368 -20.88 -14.90 -30.85
N ALA A 369 -21.26 -14.14 -31.87
CA ALA A 369 -20.40 -13.08 -32.44
C ALA A 369 -20.15 -11.94 -31.44
N GLU A 370 -21.17 -11.53 -30.70
CA GLU A 370 -21.09 -10.42 -29.75
C GLU A 370 -20.04 -10.67 -28.66
N GLY A 371 -20.02 -11.86 -28.07
CA GLY A 371 -19.02 -12.22 -27.07
C GLY A 371 -17.59 -12.24 -27.61
N ARG A 372 -17.41 -12.73 -28.86
CA ARG A 372 -16.10 -12.69 -29.54
C ARG A 372 -15.64 -11.28 -29.86
N GLU A 373 -16.54 -10.41 -30.34
CA GLU A 373 -16.25 -9.00 -30.59
C GLU A 373 -15.89 -8.24 -29.30
N LYS A 374 -16.60 -8.52 -28.22
CA LYS A 374 -16.30 -7.93 -26.91
C LYS A 374 -14.91 -8.32 -26.41
N LEU A 375 -14.56 -9.62 -26.50
CA LEU A 375 -13.20 -10.08 -26.14
C LEU A 375 -12.15 -9.40 -27.00
N TYR A 376 -12.37 -9.31 -28.33
CA TYR A 376 -11.45 -8.63 -29.24
C TYR A 376 -11.25 -7.15 -28.89
N ALA A 377 -12.36 -6.44 -28.60
CA ALA A 377 -12.32 -5.05 -28.19
C ALA A 377 -11.53 -4.83 -26.89
N ASP A 378 -11.76 -5.70 -25.90
CA ASP A 378 -11.05 -5.65 -24.63
C ASP A 378 -9.55 -5.96 -24.79
N LEU A 379 -9.18 -6.98 -25.56
CA LEU A 379 -7.81 -7.29 -25.89
C LEU A 379 -7.11 -6.15 -26.62
N ASN A 380 -7.77 -5.53 -27.58
CA ASN A 380 -7.23 -4.40 -28.32
C ASN A 380 -6.95 -3.20 -27.43
N GLU A 381 -7.90 -2.85 -26.56
CA GLU A 381 -7.74 -1.75 -25.60
C GLU A 381 -6.62 -2.00 -24.61
N LEU A 382 -6.64 -3.17 -23.96
CA LEU A 382 -5.69 -3.53 -22.92
C LEU A 382 -4.28 -3.82 -23.45
N SER A 383 -4.12 -4.11 -24.76
CA SER A 383 -2.83 -4.33 -25.36
C SER A 383 -2.09 -3.05 -25.78
N LYS A 384 -2.77 -1.89 -25.82
CA LYS A 384 -2.17 -0.61 -26.26
C LYS A 384 -0.85 -0.25 -25.56
N PRO A 385 -0.70 -0.42 -24.23
CA PRO A 385 0.54 -0.08 -23.52
C PRO A 385 1.73 -1.00 -23.83
N TYR A 386 1.51 -2.14 -24.47
CA TYR A 386 2.54 -3.17 -24.68
C TYR A 386 3.26 -2.98 -26.03
N SER A 387 4.46 -3.56 -26.13
CA SER A 387 5.23 -3.54 -27.37
C SER A 387 4.49 -4.24 -28.53
N PRO A 388 4.78 -3.88 -29.79
CA PRO A 388 4.18 -4.54 -30.96
C PRO A 388 4.30 -6.06 -30.93
N ILE A 389 5.47 -6.60 -30.53
CA ILE A 389 5.71 -8.04 -30.45
C ILE A 389 4.73 -8.73 -29.48
N VAL A 390 4.50 -8.15 -28.31
CA VAL A 390 3.54 -8.69 -27.32
C VAL A 390 2.11 -8.61 -27.88
N ARG A 391 1.75 -7.51 -28.52
CA ARG A 391 0.43 -7.31 -29.14
C ARG A 391 0.16 -8.35 -30.22
N ASP A 392 1.11 -8.54 -31.16
CA ASP A 392 0.99 -9.53 -32.23
C ASP A 392 0.83 -10.95 -31.67
N SER A 393 1.62 -11.33 -30.67
CA SER A 393 1.50 -12.61 -29.97
C SER A 393 0.13 -12.84 -29.37
N VAL A 394 -0.45 -11.81 -28.71
CA VAL A 394 -1.79 -11.84 -28.12
C VAL A 394 -2.86 -12.06 -29.20
N PHE A 395 -2.79 -11.35 -30.33
CA PHE A 395 -3.77 -11.50 -31.42
C PHE A 395 -3.65 -12.84 -32.17
N ILE A 396 -2.45 -13.37 -32.33
CA ILE A 396 -2.25 -14.72 -32.84
C ILE A 396 -2.90 -15.76 -31.92
N SER A 397 -2.73 -15.61 -30.60
CA SER A 397 -3.33 -16.50 -29.61
C SER A 397 -4.87 -16.38 -29.59
N PHE A 398 -5.40 -15.17 -29.75
CA PHE A 398 -6.84 -14.94 -29.89
C PHE A 398 -7.40 -15.67 -31.13
N GLN A 399 -6.76 -15.54 -32.29
CA GLN A 399 -7.20 -16.19 -33.51
C GLN A 399 -7.23 -17.72 -33.34
N LYS A 400 -6.20 -18.30 -32.74
CA LYS A 400 -6.16 -19.76 -32.44
C LYS A 400 -7.31 -20.18 -31.57
N LEU A 401 -7.56 -19.45 -30.46
CA LEU A 401 -8.67 -19.70 -29.54
C LEU A 401 -10.05 -19.72 -30.24
N ILE A 402 -10.29 -18.74 -31.12
CA ILE A 402 -11.55 -18.66 -31.87
C ILE A 402 -11.69 -19.80 -32.88
N ILE A 403 -10.65 -20.12 -33.60
CA ILE A 403 -10.63 -21.25 -34.58
C ILE A 403 -10.92 -22.58 -33.87
N GLU A 404 -10.25 -22.85 -32.74
CA GLU A 404 -10.47 -24.07 -31.96
C GLU A 404 -11.93 -24.18 -31.45
N ARG A 405 -12.51 -23.09 -31.00
CA ARG A 405 -13.92 -23.05 -30.56
C ARG A 405 -14.90 -23.28 -31.69
N LEU A 406 -14.65 -22.71 -32.86
CA LEU A 406 -15.48 -22.92 -34.04
C LEU A 406 -15.40 -24.38 -34.55
N ILE A 407 -14.22 -24.98 -34.59
CA ILE A 407 -14.02 -26.39 -34.97
C ILE A 407 -14.73 -27.32 -33.98
N ASN A 408 -14.58 -27.09 -32.66
CA ASN A 408 -15.23 -27.91 -31.65
C ASN A 408 -16.76 -27.78 -31.70
N GLY A 409 -17.29 -26.56 -31.99
CA GLY A 409 -18.71 -26.33 -32.21
C GLY A 409 -19.24 -27.08 -33.44
N LEU A 410 -18.51 -27.08 -34.54
CA LEU A 410 -18.84 -27.85 -35.75
C LEU A 410 -18.82 -29.36 -35.50
N ASN A 411 -17.79 -29.86 -34.79
CA ASN A 411 -17.69 -31.29 -34.46
C ASN A 411 -18.86 -31.75 -33.56
N ALA A 412 -19.30 -30.89 -32.61
CA ALA A 412 -20.46 -31.19 -31.76
C ALA A 412 -21.77 -31.24 -32.54
N LEU A 413 -21.86 -30.57 -33.70
CA LEU A 413 -23.04 -30.61 -34.58
C LEU A 413 -23.02 -31.80 -35.56
N LEU A 414 -21.80 -32.39 -35.77
CA LEU A 414 -21.61 -33.50 -36.72
C LEU A 414 -21.55 -34.87 -36.02
N LEU A 415 -21.56 -34.94 -34.71
CA LEU A 415 -21.67 -36.19 -33.96
C LEU A 415 -23.15 -36.50 -33.76
N PRO A 416 -23.63 -37.71 -34.14
CA PRO A 416 -25.05 -38.09 -34.03
C PRO A 416 -25.52 -38.20 -32.57
#